data_0dc6af3d7a7d6b0ac69a7c4195cab225
#
_entry.id   0dc6af3d7a7d6b0ac69a7c4195cab225
#
_cell.length_a   1.000
_cell.length_b   1.000
_cell.length_c   1.000
_cell.angle_alpha   90.00
_cell.angle_beta   90.00
_cell.angle_gamma   90.00
#
_symmetry.space_group_name_H-M   'P 1'
#
loop_
_entity.id
_entity.type
_entity.pdbx_description
1 polymer ?
#
loop_
_entity_poly.entity_id
_entity_poly.type
_entity_poly.pdbx_seq_one_letter_code
_entity_poly.pdbx_strand_id
1 'polypeptide(L)'
;QLGDSVNAHGYNFYAMDLRKYGRSILPNQNPFFCKSLKEYFADLDTALAIIREEGNDKILLMAHSTGGLITPYYLDSKKGKLPVDGLILNSPFLDWNFGWMMEKIVIPVVSCIGKLFPNLTVQGYGDASYAHSLLKQFKGEWVYNTDWKMINGHPKKAGWINAIQEAQKTVQKGIGLDCPVLVMSSNKSFPETKEWNNEYLSS
;
A
#
# COMPACT_ATOMS: atom_id res chain seq x y z
N GLN A 1 8.20 4.52 17.21
CA GLN A 1 7.53 3.44 18.00
C GLN A 1 7.73 2.05 17.38
N LEU A 2 7.23 1.77 16.13
CA LEU A 2 7.43 0.44 15.52
C LEU A 2 8.93 0.13 15.36
N GLY A 3 9.70 1.06 14.79
CA GLY A 3 11.14 0.90 14.61
C GLY A 3 11.87 0.70 15.93
N ASP A 4 11.53 1.48 16.96
CA ASP A 4 12.12 1.35 18.31
C ASP A 4 11.81 -0.02 18.91
N SER A 5 10.56 -0.50 18.75
CA SER A 5 10.18 -1.84 19.21
C SER A 5 10.94 -2.94 18.48
N VAL A 6 11.08 -2.85 17.16
CA VAL A 6 11.81 -3.83 16.35
C VAL A 6 13.29 -3.84 16.74
N ASN A 7 13.91 -2.67 16.90
CA ASN A 7 15.31 -2.55 17.31
C ASN A 7 15.53 -3.10 18.73
N ALA A 8 14.60 -2.87 19.66
CA ALA A 8 14.67 -3.41 21.01
C ALA A 8 14.65 -4.95 21.05
N HIS A 9 14.12 -5.60 20.02
CA HIS A 9 14.15 -7.06 19.85
C HIS A 9 15.35 -7.58 19.06
N GLY A 10 16.36 -6.73 18.81
CA GLY A 10 17.61 -7.14 18.16
C GLY A 10 17.57 -7.19 16.64
N TYR A 11 16.56 -6.59 16.01
CA TYR A 11 16.49 -6.46 14.55
C TYR A 11 16.92 -5.07 14.09
N ASN A 12 17.47 -4.96 12.90
CA ASN A 12 17.65 -3.69 12.21
C ASN A 12 16.33 -3.30 11.53
N PHE A 13 15.86 -2.07 11.77
CA PHE A 13 14.63 -1.57 11.18
C PHE A 13 14.91 -0.63 10.03
N TYR A 14 14.34 -0.94 8.87
CA TYR A 14 14.41 -0.12 7.67
C TYR A 14 13.01 0.32 7.25
N ALA A 15 12.83 1.59 6.94
CA ALA A 15 11.60 2.14 6.40
C ALA A 15 11.88 2.90 5.12
N MET A 16 11.25 2.49 4.03
CA MET A 16 11.41 3.10 2.73
C MET A 16 10.15 3.84 2.28
N ASP A 17 10.33 4.95 1.59
CA ASP A 17 9.28 5.59 0.81
C ASP A 17 9.46 5.19 -0.66
N LEU A 18 8.48 4.52 -1.24
CA LEU A 18 8.46 4.22 -2.66
C LEU A 18 8.44 5.52 -3.48
N ARG A 19 8.88 5.47 -4.74
CA ARG A 19 8.79 6.64 -5.63
C ARG A 19 7.39 7.25 -5.62
N LYS A 20 7.30 8.58 -5.60
CA LYS A 20 6.07 9.37 -5.52
C LYS A 20 5.29 9.23 -4.21
N TYR A 21 5.91 8.70 -3.14
CA TYR A 21 5.36 8.62 -1.79
C TYR A 21 6.28 9.36 -0.80
N GLY A 22 5.69 9.94 0.23
CA GLY A 22 6.42 10.51 1.36
C GLY A 22 7.55 11.43 0.94
N ARG A 23 8.76 11.17 1.42
CA ARG A 23 9.99 11.94 1.11
C ARG A 23 10.46 11.77 -0.33
N SER A 24 9.96 10.75 -1.04
CA SER A 24 10.32 10.47 -2.45
C SER A 24 9.41 11.19 -3.46
N ILE A 25 8.53 12.10 -2.99
CA ILE A 25 7.74 12.97 -3.86
C ILE A 25 8.65 14.05 -4.43
N LEU A 26 8.73 14.13 -5.76
CA LEU A 26 9.50 15.17 -6.46
C LEU A 26 8.56 16.25 -7.04
N PRO A 27 9.05 17.50 -7.20
CA PRO A 27 8.32 18.53 -7.91
C PRO A 27 7.88 18.04 -9.30
N ASN A 28 6.72 18.46 -9.75
CA ASN A 28 6.14 18.12 -11.06
C ASN A 28 5.74 16.64 -11.25
N GLN A 29 5.75 15.83 -10.21
CA GLN A 29 5.18 14.49 -10.24
C GLN A 29 3.71 14.49 -9.77
N ASN A 30 2.95 13.49 -10.23
CA ASN A 30 1.67 13.17 -9.62
C ASN A 30 1.93 12.25 -8.42
N PRO A 31 1.78 12.71 -7.16
CA PRO A 31 1.97 11.86 -5.99
C PRO A 31 1.06 10.62 -6.06
N PHE A 32 1.58 9.48 -5.58
CA PHE A 32 0.85 8.20 -5.45
C PHE A 32 0.35 7.59 -6.76
N PHE A 33 0.59 8.21 -7.89
CA PHE A 33 0.16 7.74 -9.20
C PHE A 33 1.21 6.83 -9.85
N CYS A 34 0.75 5.68 -10.33
CA CYS A 34 1.50 4.80 -11.23
C CYS A 34 0.58 4.25 -12.32
N LYS A 35 1.14 3.84 -13.44
CA LYS A 35 0.43 3.13 -14.51
C LYS A 35 0.52 1.61 -14.35
N SER A 36 1.49 1.14 -13.57
CA SER A 36 1.67 -0.26 -13.18
C SER A 36 2.35 -0.32 -11.83
N LEU A 37 1.94 -1.24 -10.95
CA LEU A 37 2.62 -1.46 -9.68
C LEU A 37 4.05 -2.01 -9.86
N LYS A 38 4.40 -2.51 -11.05
CA LYS A 38 5.76 -2.90 -11.40
C LYS A 38 6.75 -1.73 -11.39
N GLU A 39 6.27 -0.48 -11.47
CA GLU A 39 7.13 0.70 -11.33
C GLU A 39 7.87 0.72 -9.99
N TYR A 40 7.30 0.12 -8.94
CA TYR A 40 7.90 0.05 -7.59
C TYR A 40 8.91 -1.08 -7.40
N PHE A 41 9.01 -2.01 -8.36
CA PHE A 41 9.90 -3.17 -8.23
C PHE A 41 11.37 -2.78 -8.14
N ALA A 42 11.77 -1.78 -8.92
CA ALA A 42 13.13 -1.26 -8.88
C ALA A 42 13.47 -0.59 -7.52
N ASP A 43 12.48 0.03 -6.88
CA ASP A 43 12.68 0.63 -5.55
C ASP A 43 12.91 -0.47 -4.49
N LEU A 44 12.14 -1.56 -4.58
CA LEU A 44 12.31 -2.73 -3.72
C LEU A 44 13.64 -3.43 -3.98
N ASP A 45 14.02 -3.64 -5.24
CA ASP A 45 15.32 -4.22 -5.60
C ASP A 45 16.48 -3.41 -5.00
N THR A 46 16.42 -2.09 -5.14
CA THR A 46 17.47 -1.19 -4.61
C THR A 46 17.53 -1.24 -3.08
N ALA A 47 16.37 -1.14 -2.41
CA ALA A 47 16.33 -1.18 -0.95
C ALA A 47 16.88 -2.51 -0.40
N LEU A 48 16.45 -3.62 -0.97
CA LEU A 48 16.89 -4.95 -0.54
C LEU A 48 18.38 -5.17 -0.80
N ALA A 49 18.92 -4.64 -1.91
CA ALA A 49 20.36 -4.68 -2.18
C ALA A 49 21.15 -3.91 -1.11
N ILE A 50 20.76 -2.68 -0.79
CA ILE A 50 21.39 -1.86 0.27
C ILE A 50 21.35 -2.60 1.60
N ILE A 51 20.19 -3.14 2.00
CA ILE A 51 20.05 -3.88 3.26
C ILE A 51 20.99 -5.09 3.32
N ARG A 52 21.17 -5.80 2.19
CA ARG A 52 22.11 -6.92 2.10
C ARG A 52 23.57 -6.46 2.17
N GLU A 53 23.91 -5.37 1.50
CA GLU A 53 25.27 -4.78 1.52
C GLU A 53 25.67 -4.31 2.92
N GLU A 54 24.71 -3.91 3.75
CA GLU A 54 24.91 -3.57 5.17
C GLU A 54 25.09 -4.80 6.09
N GLY A 55 25.14 -6.02 5.52
CA GLY A 55 25.44 -7.25 6.25
C GLY A 55 24.23 -7.94 6.88
N ASN A 56 23.04 -7.65 6.43
CA ASN A 56 21.84 -8.33 6.95
C ASN A 56 21.58 -9.65 6.20
N ASP A 57 21.84 -10.78 6.85
CA ASP A 57 21.67 -12.12 6.28
C ASP A 57 20.20 -12.56 6.19
N LYS A 58 19.34 -12.07 7.07
CA LYS A 58 17.93 -12.38 7.12
C LYS A 58 17.07 -11.14 6.95
N ILE A 59 16.11 -11.18 6.03
CA ILE A 59 15.23 -10.05 5.73
C ILE A 59 13.78 -10.48 5.86
N LEU A 60 13.05 -9.82 6.76
CA LEU A 60 11.59 -9.88 6.83
C LEU A 60 11.02 -8.63 6.15
N LEU A 61 10.24 -8.81 5.10
CA LEU A 61 9.56 -7.72 4.41
C LEU A 61 8.18 -7.51 4.99
N MET A 62 7.92 -6.32 5.54
CA MET A 62 6.61 -5.95 6.06
C MET A 62 5.95 -4.90 5.18
N ALA A 63 4.66 -5.07 4.91
CA ALA A 63 3.91 -4.13 4.08
C ALA A 63 2.46 -3.96 4.55
N HIS A 64 1.91 -2.76 4.32
CA HIS A 64 0.56 -2.39 4.69
C HIS A 64 -0.26 -1.92 3.49
N SER A 65 -1.55 -2.25 3.47
CA SER A 65 -2.54 -1.77 2.49
C SER A 65 -2.08 -2.00 1.03
N THR A 66 -1.91 -0.96 0.22
CA THR A 66 -1.41 -1.05 -1.16
C THR A 66 0.00 -1.66 -1.22
N GLY A 67 0.86 -1.38 -0.22
CA GLY A 67 2.14 -2.06 -0.08
C GLY A 67 1.99 -3.57 0.07
N GLY A 68 0.93 -4.02 0.78
CA GLY A 68 0.56 -5.42 0.92
C GLY A 68 0.04 -6.09 -0.36
N LEU A 69 -0.23 -5.33 -1.42
CA LEU A 69 -0.45 -5.84 -2.77
C LEU A 69 0.84 -5.80 -3.60
N ILE A 70 1.63 -4.72 -3.47
CA ILE A 70 2.88 -4.55 -4.22
C ILE A 70 3.88 -5.64 -3.89
N THR A 71 4.07 -5.96 -2.59
CA THR A 71 5.11 -6.88 -2.15
C THR A 71 4.90 -8.34 -2.60
N PRO A 72 3.72 -8.96 -2.45
CA PRO A 72 3.52 -10.30 -2.98
C PRO A 72 3.56 -10.34 -4.52
N TYR A 73 3.08 -9.29 -5.19
CA TYR A 73 3.18 -9.16 -6.65
C TYR A 73 4.63 -9.04 -7.12
N TYR A 74 5.47 -8.31 -6.37
CA TYR A 74 6.90 -8.23 -6.60
C TYR A 74 7.58 -9.58 -6.39
N LEU A 75 7.32 -10.26 -5.26
CA LEU A 75 7.94 -11.54 -4.95
C LEU A 75 7.55 -12.63 -5.95
N ASP A 76 6.29 -12.64 -6.44
CA ASP A 76 5.88 -13.54 -7.53
C ASP A 76 6.71 -13.33 -8.81
N SER A 77 7.16 -12.11 -9.08
CA SER A 77 8.04 -11.84 -10.22
C SER A 77 9.47 -12.37 -10.05
N LYS A 78 9.87 -12.73 -8.81
CA LYS A 78 11.19 -13.26 -8.45
C LYS A 78 11.18 -14.77 -8.25
N LYS A 79 10.31 -15.49 -8.93
CA LYS A 79 10.17 -16.96 -8.84
C LYS A 79 11.53 -17.65 -8.89
N GLY A 80 11.74 -18.59 -7.95
CA GLY A 80 12.95 -19.40 -7.84
C GLY A 80 14.08 -18.83 -6.98
N LYS A 81 14.09 -17.53 -6.66
CA LYS A 81 15.03 -16.93 -5.71
C LYS A 81 14.42 -15.70 -5.06
N LEU A 82 13.70 -15.91 -3.98
CA LEU A 82 13.14 -14.80 -3.22
C LEU A 82 14.26 -13.98 -2.55
N PRO A 83 14.20 -12.65 -2.63
CA PRO A 83 15.20 -11.77 -2.01
C PRO A 83 14.96 -11.57 -0.51
N VAL A 84 13.93 -12.20 0.07
CA VAL A 84 13.53 -12.10 1.47
C VAL A 84 13.31 -13.48 2.08
N ASP A 85 13.41 -13.57 3.39
CA ASP A 85 13.24 -14.81 4.16
C ASP A 85 11.83 -14.96 4.76
N GLY A 86 11.02 -13.91 4.72
CA GLY A 86 9.62 -13.94 5.14
C GLY A 86 8.87 -12.66 4.77
N LEU A 87 7.55 -12.77 4.74
CA LEU A 87 6.64 -11.68 4.36
C LEU A 87 5.58 -11.46 5.43
N ILE A 88 5.40 -10.20 5.85
CA ILE A 88 4.35 -9.80 6.79
C ILE A 88 3.42 -8.81 6.08
N LEU A 89 2.15 -9.18 5.95
CA LEU A 89 1.12 -8.38 5.32
C LEU A 89 0.13 -7.88 6.37
N ASN A 90 0.08 -6.56 6.55
CA ASN A 90 -0.88 -5.91 7.44
C ASN A 90 -1.99 -5.26 6.63
N SER A 91 -3.20 -5.77 6.76
CA SER A 91 -4.39 -5.30 6.03
C SER A 91 -4.11 -5.12 4.52
N PRO A 92 -3.63 -6.16 3.82
CA PRO A 92 -3.22 -6.04 2.42
C PRO A 92 -4.42 -5.74 1.52
N PHE A 93 -4.20 -4.89 0.51
CA PHE A 93 -5.22 -4.49 -0.46
C PHE A 93 -5.38 -5.54 -1.58
N LEU A 94 -5.75 -6.77 -1.21
CA LEU A 94 -5.84 -7.89 -2.14
C LEU A 94 -7.14 -7.91 -2.95
N ASP A 95 -8.14 -7.18 -2.52
CA ASP A 95 -9.42 -7.03 -3.21
C ASP A 95 -10.05 -5.67 -2.91
N TRP A 96 -11.03 -5.28 -3.72
CA TRP A 96 -11.86 -4.11 -3.48
C TRP A 96 -12.92 -4.45 -2.43
N ASN A 97 -13.19 -3.53 -1.51
CA ASN A 97 -14.25 -3.70 -0.52
C ASN A 97 -15.47 -2.86 -0.91
N PHE A 98 -16.03 -3.16 -2.08
CA PHE A 98 -17.20 -2.49 -2.62
C PHE A 98 -18.33 -3.49 -2.89
N GLY A 99 -19.52 -2.97 -3.20
CA GLY A 99 -20.62 -3.82 -3.63
C GLY A 99 -20.40 -4.43 -5.02
N TRP A 100 -21.07 -5.53 -5.29
CA TRP A 100 -20.94 -6.34 -6.50
C TRP A 100 -20.90 -5.53 -7.81
N MET A 101 -21.79 -4.54 -7.96
CA MET A 101 -21.86 -3.71 -9.17
C MET A 101 -20.57 -2.91 -9.39
N MET A 102 -20.01 -2.33 -8.33
CA MET A 102 -18.74 -1.60 -8.41
C MET A 102 -17.59 -2.53 -8.81
N GLU A 103 -17.49 -3.68 -8.18
CA GLU A 103 -16.37 -4.61 -8.41
C GLU A 103 -16.44 -5.32 -9.76
N LYS A 104 -17.64 -5.71 -10.20
CA LYS A 104 -17.80 -6.54 -11.40
C LYS A 104 -18.05 -5.73 -12.67
N ILE A 105 -18.50 -4.48 -12.55
CA ILE A 105 -18.85 -3.64 -13.71
C ILE A 105 -18.01 -2.36 -13.74
N VAL A 106 -18.13 -1.51 -12.72
CA VAL A 106 -17.55 -0.16 -12.76
C VAL A 106 -16.03 -0.20 -12.78
N ILE A 107 -15.40 -0.94 -11.86
CA ILE A 107 -13.94 -1.04 -11.78
C ILE A 107 -13.34 -1.63 -13.06
N PRO A 108 -13.83 -2.73 -13.64
CA PRO A 108 -13.34 -3.24 -14.93
C PRO A 108 -13.46 -2.23 -16.07
N VAL A 109 -14.56 -1.48 -16.15
CA VAL A 109 -14.75 -0.44 -17.18
C VAL A 109 -13.74 0.69 -16.98
N VAL A 110 -13.61 1.21 -15.76
CA VAL A 110 -12.63 2.25 -15.41
C VAL A 110 -11.21 1.77 -15.68
N SER A 111 -10.89 0.51 -15.35
CA SER A 111 -9.60 -0.10 -15.62
C SER A 111 -9.32 -0.15 -17.14
N CYS A 112 -10.30 -0.52 -17.95
CA CYS A 112 -10.16 -0.52 -19.41
C CYS A 112 -9.91 0.90 -19.94
N ILE A 113 -10.67 1.89 -19.47
CA ILE A 113 -10.44 3.31 -19.79
C ILE A 113 -9.04 3.75 -19.36
N GLY A 114 -8.58 3.29 -18.20
CA GLY A 114 -7.26 3.62 -17.64
C GLY A 114 -6.09 3.17 -18.51
N LYS A 115 -6.25 2.16 -19.36
CA LYS A 115 -5.24 1.75 -20.33
C LYS A 115 -5.04 2.80 -21.44
N LEU A 116 -6.10 3.44 -21.86
CA LEU A 116 -6.07 4.44 -22.95
C LEU A 116 -5.87 5.86 -22.40
N PHE A 117 -6.50 6.17 -21.29
CA PHE A 117 -6.51 7.49 -20.65
C PHE A 117 -6.05 7.43 -19.18
N PRO A 118 -4.78 7.08 -18.91
CA PRO A 118 -4.31 6.79 -17.55
C PRO A 118 -4.39 8.00 -16.61
N ASN A 119 -4.33 9.20 -17.13
CA ASN A 119 -4.39 10.44 -16.34
C ASN A 119 -5.82 10.93 -16.06
N LEU A 120 -6.85 10.27 -16.60
CA LEU A 120 -8.24 10.64 -16.36
C LEU A 120 -8.53 10.51 -14.85
N THR A 121 -8.98 11.60 -14.22
CA THR A 121 -9.41 11.59 -12.83
C THR A 121 -10.82 11.00 -12.75
N VAL A 122 -10.97 9.89 -12.02
CA VAL A 122 -12.24 9.16 -11.84
C VAL A 122 -12.86 9.40 -10.47
N GLN A 123 -12.05 9.83 -9.50
CA GLN A 123 -12.49 10.27 -8.18
C GLN A 123 -11.62 11.44 -7.75
N GLY A 124 -12.24 12.49 -7.24
CA GLY A 124 -11.54 13.64 -6.65
C GLY A 124 -10.84 13.33 -5.34
N TYR A 125 -10.57 14.35 -4.55
CA TYR A 125 -10.04 14.19 -3.20
C TYR A 125 -11.02 13.40 -2.34
N GLY A 126 -10.46 12.60 -1.44
CA GLY A 126 -11.25 11.80 -0.50
C GLY A 126 -11.74 12.61 0.69
N ASP A 127 -12.43 11.91 1.59
CA ASP A 127 -12.83 12.43 2.89
C ASP A 127 -11.62 12.52 3.84
N ALA A 128 -11.64 13.48 4.75
CA ALA A 128 -10.57 13.70 5.71
C ALA A 128 -10.66 12.80 6.96
N SER A 129 -11.71 12.01 7.12
CA SER A 129 -12.01 11.23 8.33
C SER A 129 -10.86 10.31 8.75
N TYR A 130 -10.24 9.64 7.78
CA TYR A 130 -9.09 8.78 8.05
C TYR A 130 -7.89 9.57 8.60
N ALA A 131 -7.56 10.73 8.02
CA ALA A 131 -6.48 11.57 8.53
C ALA A 131 -6.82 12.14 9.90
N HIS A 132 -8.08 12.52 10.12
CA HIS A 132 -8.57 13.01 11.40
C HIS A 132 -8.50 11.94 12.51
N SER A 133 -8.70 10.67 12.18
CA SER A 133 -8.53 9.57 13.14
C SER A 133 -7.09 9.34 13.55
N LEU A 134 -6.12 9.77 12.76
CA LEU A 134 -4.69 9.59 13.03
C LEU A 134 -4.03 10.81 13.66
N LEU A 135 -4.35 12.02 13.20
CA LEU A 135 -3.66 13.26 13.56
C LEU A 135 -4.06 13.76 14.96
N LYS A 136 -3.03 14.04 15.78
CA LYS A 136 -3.19 14.57 17.14
C LYS A 136 -3.94 15.91 17.20
N GLN A 137 -3.83 16.73 16.14
CA GLN A 137 -4.57 17.99 16.05
C GLN A 137 -6.08 17.81 15.86
N PHE A 138 -6.54 16.59 15.59
CA PHE A 138 -7.95 16.22 15.50
C PHE A 138 -8.29 15.20 16.59
N LYS A 139 -8.44 13.92 16.26
CA LYS A 139 -8.91 12.86 17.17
C LYS A 139 -7.92 11.70 17.32
N GLY A 140 -6.77 11.79 16.65
CA GLY A 140 -5.73 10.76 16.69
C GLY A 140 -4.61 11.09 17.67
N GLU A 141 -3.58 10.27 17.66
CA GLU A 141 -2.42 10.37 18.57
C GLU A 141 -1.12 10.70 17.85
N TRP A 142 -1.13 10.75 16.50
CA TRP A 142 0.07 10.84 15.69
C TRP A 142 0.33 12.24 15.18
N VAL A 143 1.62 12.56 15.03
CA VAL A 143 2.09 13.76 14.34
C VAL A 143 2.90 13.31 13.13
N TYR A 144 2.51 13.75 11.94
CA TYR A 144 3.23 13.47 10.70
C TYR A 144 3.16 14.66 9.74
N ASN A 145 4.05 14.68 8.75
CA ASN A 145 4.07 15.73 7.73
C ASN A 145 2.89 15.52 6.75
N THR A 146 1.99 16.49 6.70
CA THR A 146 0.78 16.45 5.85
C THR A 146 1.05 16.69 4.37
N ASP A 147 2.24 17.20 4.00
CA ASP A 147 2.66 17.29 2.60
C ASP A 147 3.06 15.90 2.06
N TRP A 148 3.56 15.02 2.93
CA TRP A 148 3.92 13.65 2.59
C TRP A 148 2.71 12.70 2.63
N LYS A 149 1.79 12.93 3.56
CA LYS A 149 0.54 12.19 3.68
C LYS A 149 -0.62 13.17 3.79
N MET A 150 -1.21 13.49 2.65
CA MET A 150 -2.26 14.51 2.54
C MET A 150 -3.50 14.14 3.34
N ILE A 151 -4.09 15.13 4.01
CA ILE A 151 -5.31 14.95 4.84
C ILE A 151 -6.47 14.38 4.01
N ASN A 152 -6.73 14.97 2.84
CA ASN A 152 -7.82 14.53 1.94
C ASN A 152 -7.38 13.46 0.92
N GLY A 153 -6.22 12.84 1.12
CA GLY A 153 -5.65 11.92 0.13
C GLY A 153 -5.37 12.60 -1.21
N HIS A 154 -5.46 11.86 -2.30
CA HIS A 154 -5.25 12.40 -3.64
C HIS A 154 -6.33 11.90 -4.59
N PRO A 155 -6.52 12.64 -5.71
CA PRO A 155 -7.44 12.21 -6.75
C PRO A 155 -7.05 10.83 -7.29
N LYS A 156 -8.04 9.96 -7.45
CA LYS A 156 -7.82 8.64 -8.05
C LYS A 156 -7.90 8.76 -9.56
N LYS A 157 -6.89 8.25 -10.24
CA LYS A 157 -6.81 8.25 -11.70
C LYS A 157 -7.09 6.86 -12.25
N ALA A 158 -7.67 6.81 -13.45
CA ALA A 158 -8.05 5.55 -14.09
C ALA A 158 -6.86 4.61 -14.30
N GLY A 159 -5.66 5.15 -14.62
CA GLY A 159 -4.44 4.35 -14.74
C GLY A 159 -4.04 3.66 -13.44
N TRP A 160 -4.23 4.31 -12.28
CA TRP A 160 -3.97 3.69 -10.99
C TRP A 160 -4.97 2.57 -10.68
N ILE A 161 -6.27 2.77 -10.99
CA ILE A 161 -7.28 1.72 -10.86
C ILE A 161 -6.90 0.49 -11.71
N ASN A 162 -6.45 0.72 -12.96
CA ASN A 162 -5.96 -0.37 -13.80
C ASN A 162 -4.75 -1.08 -13.20
N ALA A 163 -3.76 -0.34 -12.68
CA ALA A 163 -2.55 -0.91 -12.06
C ALA A 163 -2.89 -1.80 -10.85
N ILE A 164 -3.81 -1.35 -9.98
CA ILE A 164 -4.31 -2.13 -8.85
C ILE A 164 -5.02 -3.39 -9.34
N GLN A 165 -5.96 -3.28 -10.27
CA GLN A 165 -6.74 -4.41 -10.74
C GLN A 165 -5.88 -5.47 -11.43
N GLU A 166 -4.86 -5.08 -12.20
CA GLU A 166 -3.91 -6.02 -12.80
C GLU A 166 -3.12 -6.82 -11.76
N ALA A 167 -2.62 -6.15 -10.72
CA ALA A 167 -1.89 -6.80 -9.64
C ALA A 167 -2.80 -7.72 -8.81
N GLN A 168 -4.00 -7.24 -8.43
CA GLN A 168 -4.98 -8.06 -7.71
C GLN A 168 -5.33 -9.33 -8.48
N LYS A 169 -5.65 -9.22 -9.77
CA LYS A 169 -5.92 -10.38 -10.63
C LYS A 169 -4.76 -11.37 -10.69
N THR A 170 -3.52 -10.88 -10.65
CA THR A 170 -2.35 -11.76 -10.64
C THR A 170 -2.22 -12.49 -9.33
N VAL A 171 -2.32 -11.77 -8.20
CA VAL A 171 -2.18 -12.36 -6.86
C VAL A 171 -3.33 -13.31 -6.55
N GLN A 172 -4.57 -12.97 -6.94
CA GLN A 172 -5.77 -13.80 -6.74
C GLN A 172 -5.78 -15.10 -7.54
N LYS A 173 -5.01 -15.20 -8.64
CA LYS A 173 -4.84 -16.47 -9.37
C LYS A 173 -4.00 -17.49 -8.61
N GLY A 174 -3.43 -17.09 -7.50
CA GLY A 174 -2.49 -17.86 -6.72
C GLY A 174 -1.04 -17.55 -7.11
N ILE A 175 -0.26 -17.24 -6.11
CA ILE A 175 1.19 -17.00 -6.21
C ILE A 175 1.89 -18.04 -5.35
N GLY A 176 3.00 -18.60 -5.86
CA GLY A 176 3.86 -19.51 -5.11
C GLY A 176 4.99 -18.70 -4.45
N LEU A 177 4.96 -18.58 -3.13
CA LEU A 177 6.03 -17.95 -2.37
C LEU A 177 6.72 -19.01 -1.50
N ASP A 178 8.00 -19.25 -1.75
CA ASP A 178 8.82 -20.21 -0.99
C ASP A 178 9.39 -19.56 0.29
N CYS A 179 8.55 -18.79 1.01
CA CYS A 179 8.89 -18.23 2.31
C CYS A 179 7.66 -18.18 3.22
N PRO A 180 7.82 -18.16 4.55
CA PRO A 180 6.71 -17.95 5.47
C PRO A 180 6.01 -16.61 5.21
N VAL A 181 4.66 -16.64 5.26
CA VAL A 181 3.83 -15.45 5.08
C VAL A 181 2.88 -15.31 6.26
N LEU A 182 2.96 -14.17 6.96
CA LEU A 182 1.99 -13.78 7.98
C LEU A 182 1.04 -12.74 7.39
N VAL A 183 -0.26 -13.03 7.43
CA VAL A 183 -1.31 -12.08 7.02
C VAL A 183 -2.09 -11.65 8.26
N MET A 184 -2.16 -10.36 8.50
CA MET A 184 -2.92 -9.74 9.58
C MET A 184 -4.01 -8.85 8.98
N SER A 185 -5.24 -9.01 9.42
CA SER A 185 -6.36 -8.16 9.03
C SER A 185 -7.35 -8.04 10.19
N SER A 186 -8.12 -6.95 10.19
CA SER A 186 -9.26 -6.83 11.10
C SER A 186 -10.37 -7.79 10.67
N ASN A 187 -11.21 -8.18 11.61
CA ASN A 187 -12.39 -9.01 11.36
C ASN A 187 -13.62 -8.18 10.94
N LYS A 188 -13.48 -6.86 10.92
CA LYS A 188 -14.53 -5.91 10.52
C LYS A 188 -13.93 -4.79 9.68
N SER A 189 -14.73 -4.21 8.79
CA SER A 189 -14.42 -2.98 8.07
C SER A 189 -15.08 -1.79 8.74
N PHE A 190 -14.34 -0.70 8.90
CA PHE A 190 -14.91 0.56 9.38
C PHE A 190 -15.81 1.16 8.27
N PRO A 191 -17.09 1.43 8.55
CA PRO A 191 -17.93 2.13 7.60
C PRO A 191 -17.50 3.60 7.54
N GLU A 192 -17.23 4.11 6.34
CA GLU A 192 -17.01 5.54 6.13
C GLU A 192 -18.33 6.28 6.43
N THR A 193 -18.40 6.93 7.59
CA THR A 193 -19.55 7.77 7.98
C THR A 193 -19.09 9.22 8.04
N LYS A 194 -19.97 10.14 7.62
CA LYS A 194 -19.68 11.59 7.69
C LYS A 194 -19.57 12.09 9.13
N GLU A 195 -20.12 11.36 10.08
CA GLU A 195 -20.09 11.70 11.50
C GLU A 195 -19.11 10.77 12.23
N TRP A 196 -18.26 11.38 13.04
CA TRP A 196 -17.34 10.65 13.90
C TRP A 196 -18.11 9.94 15.01
N ASN A 197 -17.90 8.63 15.14
CA ASN A 197 -18.42 7.83 16.24
C ASN A 197 -17.31 7.11 16.97
N ASN A 198 -17.11 7.39 18.26
CA ASN A 198 -16.08 6.76 19.08
C ASN A 198 -16.32 5.25 19.30
N GLU A 199 -17.55 4.75 19.14
CA GLU A 199 -17.87 3.33 19.28
C GLU A 199 -17.16 2.46 18.25
N TYR A 200 -16.79 3.03 17.09
CA TYR A 200 -16.07 2.30 16.05
C TYR A 200 -14.57 2.15 16.32
N LEU A 201 -14.02 2.86 17.30
CA LEU A 201 -12.59 2.76 17.67
C LEU A 201 -12.31 1.57 18.59
N SER A 202 -13.32 1.01 19.21
CA SER A 202 -13.22 -0.09 20.19
C SER A 202 -13.64 -1.46 19.63
N SER A 203 -13.96 -1.54 18.37
CA SER A 203 -14.46 -2.78 17.74
C SER A 203 -13.42 -3.50 16.89
#